data_6dc34d86cdaa8d02660415638a6f7526
#
_entry.id   6dc34d86cdaa8d02660415638a6f7526
#
_cell.length_a   1.000
_cell.length_b   1.000
_cell.length_c   1.000
_cell.angle_alpha   90.00
_cell.angle_beta   90.00
_cell.angle_gamma   90.00
#
_symmetry.space_group_name_H-M   'P 1'
#
loop_
_entity.id
_entity.type
_entity.pdbx_description
1 polymer ?
#
loop_
_entity_poly.entity_id
_entity_poly.type
_entity_poly.pdbx_seq_one_letter_code
_entity_poly.pdbx_strand_id
1 'polypeptide(L)'
;VTDALLENSALADLIVVGQREPRFDGRKPSYIASELALSADCPVLVLPDELKRLDLEAPALVAWDGSAEASHALRAAAPLLRHSKQVFLVSVAEKKSEHFDLPPVSGADYLARHAIAAEVLEIEATDKDVATALCDAALVRQCGLIVMGAYGRMRITERIFGGVTRAMLTKAK
;
A
#
# COMPACT_ATOMS: atom_id res chain seq x y z
N VAL A 1 7.57 -6.41 20.88
CA VAL A 1 6.31 -6.57 20.09
C VAL A 1 6.64 -6.88 18.65
N THR A 2 7.45 -6.08 17.98
CA THR A 2 7.78 -6.27 16.56
C THR A 2 8.44 -7.61 16.30
N ASP A 3 9.43 -8.01 17.09
CA ASP A 3 10.12 -9.31 16.95
C ASP A 3 9.14 -10.48 17.02
N ALA A 4 8.21 -10.47 18.00
CA ALA A 4 7.21 -11.51 18.12
C ALA A 4 6.22 -11.55 16.93
N LEU A 5 5.88 -10.40 16.34
CA LEU A 5 5.07 -10.35 15.12
C LEU A 5 5.83 -10.88 13.92
N LEU A 6 7.13 -10.56 13.80
CA LEU A 6 7.99 -11.07 12.72
C LEU A 6 8.18 -12.58 12.83
N GLU A 7 8.46 -13.11 14.02
CA GLU A 7 8.60 -14.56 14.24
C GLU A 7 7.33 -15.34 13.83
N ASN A 8 6.14 -14.76 14.00
CA ASN A 8 4.87 -15.39 13.65
C ASN A 8 4.39 -15.06 12.23
N SER A 9 5.09 -14.20 11.49
CA SER A 9 4.66 -13.77 10.15
C SER A 9 4.79 -14.86 9.09
N ALA A 10 5.70 -15.82 9.28
CA ALA A 10 6.01 -16.87 8.30
C ALA A 10 4.81 -17.79 7.95
N LEU A 11 3.85 -17.94 8.86
CA LEU A 11 2.64 -18.75 8.66
C LEU A 11 1.36 -17.90 8.73
N ALA A 12 1.48 -16.57 8.70
CA ALA A 12 0.36 -15.66 8.66
C ALA A 12 0.05 -15.25 7.22
N ASP A 13 -1.23 -15.17 6.88
CA ASP A 13 -1.68 -14.65 5.59
C ASP A 13 -1.71 -13.11 5.58
N LEU A 14 -1.86 -12.50 6.77
CA LEU A 14 -1.97 -11.05 6.92
C LEU A 14 -1.66 -10.65 8.37
N ILE A 15 -0.87 -9.59 8.54
CA ILE A 15 -0.72 -8.90 9.82
C ILE A 15 -1.63 -7.68 9.83
N VAL A 16 -2.40 -7.49 10.89
CA VAL A 16 -3.24 -6.31 11.08
C VAL A 16 -2.72 -5.49 12.26
N VAL A 17 -2.43 -4.22 12.02
CA VAL A 17 -1.96 -3.28 13.05
C VAL A 17 -2.72 -1.97 13.00
N GLY A 18 -2.81 -1.27 14.13
CA GLY A 18 -3.33 0.10 14.18
C GLY A 18 -2.30 1.11 13.67
N GLN A 19 -2.77 2.25 13.21
CA GLN A 19 -1.91 3.35 12.75
C GLN A 19 -1.15 4.01 13.93
N ARG A 20 -1.79 4.14 15.08
CA ARG A 20 -1.15 4.61 16.33
C ARG A 20 -0.63 3.42 17.13
N GLU A 21 0.63 3.49 17.40
CA GLU A 21 1.25 2.58 18.34
C GLU A 21 0.99 3.05 19.77
N PRO A 22 0.76 2.11 20.71
CA PRO A 22 0.84 2.44 22.12
C PRO A 22 2.20 3.10 22.39
N ARG A 23 2.24 4.22 23.12
CA ARG A 23 3.48 4.89 23.50
C ARG A 23 4.26 4.04 24.50
N PHE A 24 4.96 3.02 24.02
CA PHE A 24 5.97 2.31 24.77
C PHE A 24 7.34 2.90 24.39
N ASP A 25 8.08 3.38 25.36
CA ASP A 25 9.49 3.82 25.27
C ASP A 25 9.80 5.04 24.38
N GLY A 26 8.94 6.04 24.28
CA GLY A 26 9.29 7.30 23.61
C GLY A 26 9.61 7.21 22.12
N ARG A 27 9.40 6.07 21.47
CA ARG A 27 9.56 5.88 20.02
C ARG A 27 8.40 6.53 19.27
N LYS A 28 8.71 7.10 18.09
CA LYS A 28 7.70 7.77 17.26
C LYS A 28 6.66 6.78 16.76
N PRO A 29 5.36 7.18 16.69
CA PRO A 29 4.30 6.40 16.05
C PRO A 29 4.69 6.04 14.61
N SER A 30 4.14 4.96 14.07
CA SER A 30 4.44 4.40 12.73
C SER A 30 5.70 3.54 12.59
N TYR A 31 6.43 3.27 13.67
CA TYR A 31 7.65 2.48 13.59
C TYR A 31 7.34 0.99 13.37
N ILE A 32 6.37 0.44 14.09
CA ILE A 32 5.99 -0.99 14.00
C ILE A 32 5.45 -1.31 12.60
N ALA A 33 4.50 -0.55 12.09
CA ALA A 33 3.94 -0.77 10.76
C ALA A 33 5.01 -0.68 9.66
N SER A 34 5.95 0.28 9.79
CA SER A 34 7.07 0.43 8.85
C SER A 34 8.05 -0.73 8.91
N GLU A 35 8.38 -1.19 10.11
CA GLU A 35 9.30 -2.30 10.33
C GLU A 35 8.70 -3.63 9.84
N LEU A 36 7.42 -3.86 10.11
CA LEU A 36 6.69 -5.02 9.60
C LEU A 36 6.61 -4.99 8.07
N ALA A 37 6.29 -3.84 7.47
CA ALA A 37 6.23 -3.72 6.01
C ALA A 37 7.57 -3.98 5.31
N LEU A 38 8.69 -3.82 6.04
CA LEU A 38 10.04 -4.10 5.53
C LEU A 38 10.47 -5.54 5.73
N SER A 39 10.02 -6.19 6.80
CA SER A 39 10.67 -7.39 7.32
C SER A 39 9.72 -8.59 7.50
N ALA A 40 8.40 -8.39 7.41
CA ALA A 40 7.46 -9.50 7.54
C ALA A 40 7.37 -10.31 6.24
N ASP A 41 7.15 -11.62 6.37
CA ASP A 41 6.96 -12.54 5.25
C ASP A 41 5.56 -12.49 4.65
N CYS A 42 4.66 -11.72 5.22
CA CYS A 42 3.27 -11.57 4.78
C CYS A 42 2.86 -10.08 4.67
N PRO A 43 1.77 -9.76 3.95
CA PRO A 43 1.29 -8.40 3.84
C PRO A 43 0.86 -7.80 5.19
N VAL A 44 0.93 -6.48 5.29
CA VAL A 44 0.56 -5.73 6.50
C VAL A 44 -0.60 -4.80 6.20
N LEU A 45 -1.71 -4.96 6.89
CA LEU A 45 -2.86 -4.07 6.85
C LEU A 45 -2.78 -3.09 8.02
N VAL A 46 -2.70 -1.81 7.70
CA VAL A 46 -2.66 -0.73 8.70
C VAL A 46 -4.03 -0.08 8.79
N LEU A 47 -4.63 -0.12 9.95
CA LEU A 47 -5.96 0.46 10.20
C LEU A 47 -5.83 1.84 10.83
N PRO A 48 -6.45 2.90 10.24
CA PRO A 48 -6.55 4.19 10.89
C PRO A 48 -7.25 4.10 12.26
N ASP A 49 -6.81 4.91 13.23
CA ASP A 49 -7.35 4.85 14.60
C ASP A 49 -8.83 5.23 14.71
N GLU A 50 -9.28 6.10 13.80
CA GLU A 50 -10.67 6.57 13.76
C GLU A 50 -11.59 5.60 13.02
N LEU A 51 -11.03 4.55 12.42
CA LEU A 51 -11.79 3.58 11.64
C LEU A 51 -12.69 2.73 12.56
N LYS A 52 -13.99 2.90 12.46
CA LYS A 52 -14.97 2.11 13.22
C LYS A 52 -15.26 0.75 12.60
N ARG A 53 -15.14 0.66 11.30
CA ARG A 53 -15.44 -0.55 10.52
C ARG A 53 -14.65 -0.52 9.21
N LEU A 54 -13.98 -1.61 8.89
CA LEU A 54 -13.39 -1.83 7.56
C LEU A 54 -14.52 -2.27 6.60
N ASP A 55 -14.70 -1.51 5.52
CA ASP A 55 -15.66 -1.81 4.48
C ASP A 55 -14.91 -2.32 3.24
N LEU A 56 -14.87 -3.63 3.08
CA LEU A 56 -14.21 -4.27 1.94
C LEU A 56 -15.05 -4.23 0.65
N GLU A 57 -16.36 -3.89 0.74
CA GLU A 57 -17.22 -3.70 -0.43
C GLU A 57 -17.05 -2.30 -1.04
N ALA A 58 -16.50 -1.34 -0.30
CA ALA A 58 -16.15 -0.03 -0.84
C ALA A 58 -15.14 -0.17 -2.01
N PRO A 59 -15.04 0.82 -2.89
CA PRO A 59 -13.98 0.81 -3.92
C PRO A 59 -12.60 0.70 -3.30
N ALA A 60 -11.66 0.11 -4.04
CA ALA A 60 -10.25 0.02 -3.65
C ALA A 60 -9.34 0.71 -4.66
N LEU A 61 -8.28 1.34 -4.17
CA LEU A 61 -7.22 1.91 -4.98
C LEU A 61 -5.96 1.05 -4.84
N VAL A 62 -5.38 0.64 -5.97
CA VAL A 62 -4.09 -0.03 -6.03
C VAL A 62 -3.09 0.94 -6.65
N ALA A 63 -2.12 1.40 -5.87
CA ALA A 63 -1.02 2.22 -6.36
C ALA A 63 -0.03 1.33 -7.12
N TRP A 64 0.23 1.68 -8.38
CA TRP A 64 1.03 0.90 -9.28
C TRP A 64 2.18 1.73 -9.86
N ASP A 65 3.40 1.28 -9.63
CA ASP A 65 4.62 1.83 -10.21
C ASP A 65 5.41 0.81 -11.02
N GLY A 66 4.84 -0.39 -11.24
CA GLY A 66 5.47 -1.46 -12.00
C GLY A 66 6.53 -2.25 -11.24
N SER A 67 6.88 -1.86 -10.02
CA SER A 67 7.92 -2.49 -9.21
C SER A 67 7.54 -3.90 -8.74
N ALA A 68 8.55 -4.65 -8.28
CA ALA A 68 8.34 -5.95 -7.66
C ALA A 68 7.48 -5.83 -6.40
N GLU A 69 7.67 -4.77 -5.62
CA GLU A 69 6.95 -4.50 -4.38
C GLU A 69 5.47 -4.20 -4.66
N ALA A 70 5.15 -3.40 -5.70
CA ALA A 70 3.78 -3.17 -6.14
C ALA A 70 3.14 -4.48 -6.63
N SER A 71 3.89 -5.30 -7.36
CA SER A 71 3.43 -6.62 -7.82
C SER A 71 3.17 -7.58 -6.66
N HIS A 72 4.00 -7.57 -5.62
CA HIS A 72 3.78 -8.37 -4.41
C HIS A 72 2.54 -7.90 -3.66
N ALA A 73 2.38 -6.60 -3.46
CA ALA A 73 1.22 -6.02 -2.80
C ALA A 73 -0.09 -6.33 -3.55
N LEU A 74 -0.09 -6.19 -4.88
CA LEU A 74 -1.23 -6.51 -5.73
C LEU A 74 -1.66 -7.98 -5.56
N ARG A 75 -0.69 -8.91 -5.62
CA ARG A 75 -0.97 -10.34 -5.46
C ARG A 75 -1.53 -10.66 -4.09
N ALA A 76 -0.92 -10.11 -3.04
CA ALA A 76 -1.34 -10.32 -1.67
C ALA A 76 -2.73 -9.75 -1.37
N ALA A 77 -3.08 -8.62 -2.01
CA ALA A 77 -4.38 -7.98 -1.83
C ALA A 77 -5.51 -8.60 -2.67
N ALA A 78 -5.22 -9.42 -3.67
CA ALA A 78 -6.23 -9.98 -4.58
C ALA A 78 -7.41 -10.66 -3.85
N PRO A 79 -7.23 -11.42 -2.75
CA PRO A 79 -8.35 -11.97 -2.00
C PRO A 79 -9.29 -10.91 -1.42
N LEU A 80 -8.76 -9.77 -0.96
CA LEU A 80 -9.55 -8.65 -0.43
C LEU A 80 -10.22 -7.87 -1.56
N LEU A 81 -9.49 -7.60 -2.65
CA LEU A 81 -9.98 -6.84 -3.81
C LEU A 81 -11.17 -7.48 -4.51
N ARG A 82 -11.35 -8.80 -4.38
CA ARG A 82 -12.54 -9.51 -4.92
C ARG A 82 -13.85 -9.05 -4.29
N HIS A 83 -13.81 -8.49 -3.10
CA HIS A 83 -15.00 -7.98 -2.40
C HIS A 83 -15.30 -6.54 -2.77
N SER A 84 -14.32 -5.81 -3.32
CA SER A 84 -14.50 -4.40 -3.68
C SER A 84 -15.41 -4.24 -4.89
N LYS A 85 -16.40 -3.37 -4.79
CA LYS A 85 -17.33 -3.09 -5.89
C LYS A 85 -16.66 -2.48 -7.11
N GLN A 86 -15.50 -1.86 -6.94
CA GLN A 86 -14.67 -1.30 -8.01
C GLN A 86 -13.20 -1.26 -7.58
N VAL A 87 -12.30 -1.56 -8.48
CA VAL A 87 -10.86 -1.47 -8.25
C VAL A 87 -10.25 -0.46 -9.23
N PHE A 88 -9.51 0.50 -8.70
CA PHE A 88 -8.73 1.47 -9.48
C PHE A 88 -7.26 1.11 -9.41
N LEU A 89 -6.64 0.82 -10.56
CA LEU A 89 -5.19 0.65 -10.68
C LEU A 89 -4.59 1.99 -11.08
N VAL A 90 -3.94 2.66 -10.14
CA VAL A 90 -3.53 4.06 -10.26
C VAL A 90 -2.02 4.16 -10.33
N SER A 91 -1.51 4.73 -11.41
CA SER A 91 -0.12 5.16 -11.55
C SER A 91 -0.01 6.68 -11.41
N VAL A 92 1.10 7.12 -10.81
CA VAL A 92 1.43 8.55 -10.71
C VAL A 92 2.46 8.85 -11.78
N ALA A 93 2.14 9.82 -12.66
CA ALA A 93 3.06 10.27 -13.70
C ALA A 93 4.28 10.93 -13.04
N GLU A 94 5.42 10.26 -13.09
CA GLU A 94 6.73 10.79 -12.72
C GLU A 94 7.57 11.01 -13.97
N LYS A 95 8.49 11.99 -13.94
CA LYS A 95 9.51 12.13 -14.99
C LYS A 95 10.26 10.80 -15.09
N LYS A 96 10.28 10.22 -16.30
CA LYS A 96 10.76 8.87 -16.67
C LYS A 96 11.91 8.37 -15.77
N SER A 97 11.68 7.26 -15.09
CA SER A 97 12.75 6.45 -14.51
C SER A 97 13.35 5.57 -15.61
N GLU A 98 14.68 5.40 -15.59
CA GLU A 98 15.40 4.53 -16.53
C GLU A 98 15.24 3.03 -16.21
N HIS A 99 14.41 2.67 -15.22
CA HIS A 99 14.22 1.29 -14.80
C HIS A 99 13.07 0.62 -15.56
N PHE A 100 13.26 -0.65 -15.87
CA PHE A 100 12.25 -1.49 -16.48
C PHE A 100 11.20 -1.87 -15.45
N ASP A 101 10.09 -1.15 -15.48
CA ASP A 101 8.92 -1.39 -14.64
C ASP A 101 7.81 -2.03 -15.48
N LEU A 102 6.99 -2.89 -14.85
CA LEU A 102 5.84 -3.49 -15.52
C LEU A 102 4.79 -2.41 -15.82
N PRO A 103 4.29 -2.32 -17.07
CA PRO A 103 3.27 -1.34 -17.41
C PRO A 103 1.96 -1.60 -16.64
N PRO A 104 1.10 -0.59 -16.44
CA PRO A 104 -0.17 -0.75 -15.72
C PRO A 104 -1.07 -1.84 -16.28
N VAL A 105 -1.03 -2.09 -17.60
CA VAL A 105 -1.78 -3.17 -18.23
C VAL A 105 -1.42 -4.55 -17.65
N SER A 106 -0.17 -4.77 -17.25
CA SER A 106 0.24 -6.06 -16.65
C SER A 106 -0.43 -6.30 -15.30
N GLY A 107 -0.60 -5.24 -14.50
CA GLY A 107 -1.36 -5.31 -13.24
C GLY A 107 -2.85 -5.56 -13.47
N ALA A 108 -3.44 -4.87 -14.47
CA ALA A 108 -4.85 -5.08 -14.84
C ALA A 108 -5.09 -6.49 -15.38
N ASP A 109 -4.21 -7.03 -16.22
CA ASP A 109 -4.27 -8.40 -16.72
C ASP A 109 -4.18 -9.44 -15.59
N TYR A 110 -3.31 -9.17 -14.60
CA TYR A 110 -3.25 -10.03 -13.43
C TYR A 110 -4.58 -10.07 -12.68
N LEU A 111 -5.17 -8.92 -12.39
CA LEU A 111 -6.47 -8.79 -11.73
C LEU A 111 -7.59 -9.47 -12.54
N ALA A 112 -7.61 -9.28 -13.85
CA ALA A 112 -8.59 -9.93 -14.74
C ALA A 112 -8.54 -11.46 -14.67
N ARG A 113 -7.34 -12.06 -14.59
CA ARG A 113 -7.19 -13.52 -14.38
C ARG A 113 -7.78 -14.01 -13.05
N HIS A 114 -7.93 -13.12 -12.07
CA HIS A 114 -8.58 -13.38 -10.79
C HIS A 114 -10.05 -12.96 -10.74
N ALA A 115 -10.65 -12.67 -11.91
CA ALA A 115 -12.03 -12.18 -12.06
C ALA A 115 -12.27 -10.83 -11.32
N ILE A 116 -11.26 -10.00 -11.24
CA ILE A 116 -11.32 -8.65 -10.67
C ILE A 116 -11.19 -7.66 -11.83
N ALA A 117 -12.27 -6.92 -12.13
CA ALA A 117 -12.22 -5.83 -13.09
C ALA A 117 -11.53 -4.61 -12.45
N ALA A 118 -10.56 -4.03 -13.15
CA ALA A 118 -9.87 -2.84 -12.70
C ALA A 118 -9.91 -1.74 -13.75
N GLU A 119 -10.14 -0.50 -13.32
CA GLU A 119 -10.00 0.70 -14.12
C GLU A 119 -8.57 1.22 -13.97
N VAL A 120 -7.86 1.35 -15.09
CA VAL A 120 -6.49 1.87 -15.11
C VAL A 120 -6.53 3.39 -15.21
N LEU A 121 -5.87 4.06 -14.29
CA LEU A 121 -5.81 5.51 -14.22
C LEU A 121 -4.37 5.99 -14.08
N GLU A 122 -4.06 7.09 -14.75
CA GLU A 122 -2.84 7.84 -14.54
C GLU A 122 -3.19 9.20 -13.93
N ILE A 123 -2.52 9.57 -12.84
CA ILE A 123 -2.71 10.85 -12.16
C ILE A 123 -1.39 11.62 -12.12
N GLU A 124 -1.47 12.94 -12.09
CA GLU A 124 -0.31 13.81 -11.94
C GLU A 124 -0.13 14.22 -10.47
N ALA A 125 1.11 14.20 -10.00
CA ALA A 125 1.48 14.76 -8.69
C ALA A 125 1.98 16.21 -8.84
N THR A 126 1.22 17.08 -9.50
CA THR A 126 1.64 18.43 -9.91
C THR A 126 2.34 19.14 -8.77
N ASP A 127 1.88 19.75 -7.82
CA ASP A 127 2.58 20.42 -6.71
C ASP A 127 2.52 19.63 -5.38
N LYS A 128 2.15 18.35 -5.45
CA LYS A 128 1.94 17.47 -4.28
C LYS A 128 2.95 16.33 -4.27
N ASP A 129 3.26 15.81 -3.09
CA ASP A 129 3.95 14.53 -3.01
C ASP A 129 3.02 13.37 -3.45
N VAL A 130 3.63 12.29 -3.94
CA VAL A 130 2.94 11.10 -4.46
C VAL A 130 1.91 10.54 -3.47
N ALA A 131 2.25 10.52 -2.17
CA ALA A 131 1.34 10.01 -1.14
C ALA A 131 0.07 10.88 -1.02
N THR A 132 0.22 12.20 -1.09
CA THR A 132 -0.93 13.12 -1.08
C THR A 132 -1.79 12.93 -2.33
N ALA A 133 -1.18 12.80 -3.50
CA ALA A 133 -1.93 12.56 -4.75
C ALA A 133 -2.73 11.25 -4.69
N LEU A 134 -2.14 10.17 -4.17
CA LEU A 134 -2.83 8.89 -3.99
C LEU A 134 -3.96 8.97 -2.95
N CYS A 135 -3.74 9.63 -1.81
CA CYS A 135 -4.79 9.84 -0.80
C CYS A 135 -5.96 10.66 -1.34
N ASP A 136 -5.68 11.73 -2.06
CA ASP A 136 -6.71 12.56 -2.69
C ASP A 136 -7.50 11.75 -3.75
N ALA A 137 -6.80 10.97 -4.56
CA ALA A 137 -7.44 10.11 -5.55
C ALA A 137 -8.35 9.05 -4.91
N ALA A 138 -7.92 8.47 -3.79
CA ALA A 138 -8.71 7.51 -3.02
C ALA A 138 -9.94 8.18 -2.38
N LEU A 139 -9.76 9.37 -1.79
CA LEU A 139 -10.85 10.12 -1.16
C LEU A 139 -11.94 10.51 -2.17
N VAL A 140 -11.55 11.06 -3.31
CA VAL A 140 -12.50 11.45 -4.38
C VAL A 140 -13.30 10.25 -4.89
N ARG A 141 -12.71 9.06 -4.90
CA ARG A 141 -13.36 7.82 -5.34
C ARG A 141 -14.00 7.02 -4.23
N GLN A 142 -14.01 7.58 -3.01
CA GLN A 142 -14.57 6.94 -1.81
C GLN A 142 -14.00 5.53 -1.57
N CYS A 143 -12.70 5.36 -1.78
CA CYS A 143 -12.03 4.09 -1.57
C CYS A 143 -11.92 3.77 -0.07
N GLY A 144 -12.32 2.55 0.30
CA GLY A 144 -12.16 2.02 1.66
C GLY A 144 -10.83 1.30 1.89
N LEU A 145 -10.06 1.08 0.83
CA LEU A 145 -8.77 0.39 0.89
C LEU A 145 -7.78 1.03 -0.10
N ILE A 146 -6.55 1.24 0.35
CA ILE A 146 -5.40 1.58 -0.50
C ILE A 146 -4.40 0.43 -0.40
N VAL A 147 -4.03 -0.13 -1.54
CA VAL A 147 -2.99 -1.16 -1.69
C VAL A 147 -1.77 -0.53 -2.32
N MET A 148 -0.60 -0.74 -1.76
CA MET A 148 0.65 -0.23 -2.33
C MET A 148 1.84 -1.10 -1.97
N GLY A 149 2.85 -1.12 -2.82
CA GLY A 149 4.18 -1.62 -2.47
C GLY A 149 4.83 -0.74 -1.40
N ALA A 150 5.62 -1.34 -0.55
CA ALA A 150 6.40 -0.63 0.45
C ALA A 150 7.89 -0.64 0.08
N TYR A 151 8.55 0.53 0.15
CA TYR A 151 10.01 0.67 0.02
C TYR A 151 10.66 0.25 -1.31
N GLY A 152 9.93 0.28 -2.44
CA GLY A 152 10.34 -0.31 -3.72
C GLY A 152 11.52 0.33 -4.43
N ARG A 153 11.65 1.63 -4.46
CA ARG A 153 12.64 2.30 -5.33
C ARG A 153 13.95 2.72 -4.65
N MET A 154 14.10 2.55 -3.36
CA MET A 154 15.35 2.85 -2.65
C MET A 154 15.85 1.63 -1.89
N ARG A 155 16.56 0.75 -2.58
CA ARG A 155 17.39 -0.28 -1.93
C ARG A 155 18.58 0.38 -1.23
N ILE A 156 18.43 0.54 0.11
CA ILE A 156 19.43 0.14 1.08
C ILE A 156 20.89 0.52 0.76
N THR A 157 21.26 1.77 0.98
CA THR A 157 22.60 2.07 1.50
C THR A 157 22.56 2.98 2.72
N GLU A 158 21.42 3.58 3.00
CA GLU A 158 21.21 4.34 4.25
C GLU A 158 19.77 4.09 4.71
N ARG A 159 19.54 3.91 6.00
CA ARG A 159 18.26 3.72 6.71
C ARG A 159 17.24 4.85 6.45
N ILE A 160 16.99 5.19 5.20
CA ILE A 160 16.03 6.21 4.80
C ILE A 160 14.73 5.49 4.43
N PHE A 161 13.80 5.49 5.37
CA PHE A 161 12.41 5.05 5.17
C PHE A 161 11.84 5.77 3.96
N GLY A 162 11.34 5.02 2.97
CA GLY A 162 10.75 5.57 1.74
C GLY A 162 9.72 6.66 2.05
N GLY A 163 9.93 7.85 1.50
CA GLY A 163 9.12 9.04 1.81
C GLY A 163 7.63 8.82 1.57
N VAL A 164 7.27 8.10 0.49
CA VAL A 164 5.87 7.79 0.14
C VAL A 164 5.23 6.86 1.18
N THR A 165 5.88 5.74 1.52
CA THR A 165 5.34 4.77 2.49
C THR A 165 5.09 5.43 3.84
N ARG A 166 6.07 6.20 4.34
CA ARG A 166 5.94 6.90 5.62
C ARG A 166 4.82 7.95 5.59
N ALA A 167 4.72 8.70 4.48
CA ALA A 167 3.67 9.70 4.32
C ALA A 167 2.28 9.04 4.28
N MET A 168 2.14 7.90 3.60
CA MET A 168 0.89 7.13 3.57
C MET A 168 0.48 6.64 4.95
N LEU A 169 1.42 6.06 5.72
CA LEU A 169 1.17 5.59 7.09
C LEU A 169 0.71 6.71 8.05
N THR A 170 0.98 7.98 7.72
CA THR A 170 0.56 9.13 8.54
C THR A 170 -0.66 9.87 8.02
N LYS A 171 -0.95 9.80 6.71
CA LYS A 171 -1.99 10.59 6.04
C LYS A 171 -3.27 9.79 5.76
N ALA A 172 -3.20 8.47 5.60
CA ALA A 172 -4.38 7.63 5.39
C ALA A 172 -5.34 7.75 6.58
N LYS A 173 -6.62 8.05 6.32
CA LYS A 173 -7.68 8.26 7.31
C LYS A 173 -8.85 7.34 7.01
#